data_7e19f828808ea2e950f427f4588856cf
#
_entry.id   7e19f828808ea2e950f427f4588856cf
#
_cell.length_a   1.000
_cell.length_b   1.000
_cell.length_c   1.000
_cell.angle_alpha   90.00
_cell.angle_beta   90.00
_cell.angle_gamma   90.00
#
_symmetry.space_group_name_H-M   'P 1'
#
loop_
_entity.id
_entity.type
_entity.pdbx_description
1 polymer ?
#
loop_
_entity_poly.entity_id
_entity_poly.type
_entity_poly.pdbx_seq_one_letter_code
_entity_poly.pdbx_strand_id
1 'polypeptide(L)'
;NFARTAPWWRYVDGACWRAPEGPDSNVDRRQNHPVTHIAWYDAIAYCKWSGLRLPFEAEWEFAARGGLSRKKFPWGNQLVPKGEHMMNTWQGDFPKLNTEDDGWSGTAPVDSFPPNGFGLFNMTGNVWEWVQDFYGPRSHQKRLPERDPKGPDQGSQRIQRGGSYLCHKSYCDRYHVHSRIPSDPTNSAGHSGFRVAGDQ
;
A
#
# COMPACT_ATOMS: atom_id res chain seq x y z
N ASN A 1 -14.30 19.31 3.85
CA ASN A 1 -13.75 20.11 2.74
C ASN A 1 -13.05 19.19 1.73
N PHE A 2 -13.24 19.45 0.41
CA PHE A 2 -12.58 18.69 -0.65
C PHE A 2 -11.21 19.28 -0.98
N ALA A 3 -10.27 18.45 -1.39
CA ALA A 3 -8.98 18.92 -1.89
C ALA A 3 -9.17 19.64 -3.24
N ARG A 4 -8.56 20.82 -3.40
CA ARG A 4 -8.77 21.69 -4.59
C ARG A 4 -8.36 21.03 -5.92
N THR A 5 -7.32 20.22 -5.90
CA THR A 5 -6.75 19.56 -7.10
C THR A 5 -7.24 18.14 -7.31
N ALA A 6 -7.95 17.57 -6.33
CA ALA A 6 -8.44 16.20 -6.37
C ALA A 6 -9.77 16.13 -5.60
N PRO A 7 -10.90 16.51 -6.25
CA PRO A 7 -12.20 16.73 -5.58
C PRO A 7 -12.82 15.45 -4.98
N TRP A 8 -12.26 14.27 -5.24
CA TRP A 8 -12.62 13.01 -4.59
C TRP A 8 -11.94 12.83 -3.23
N TRP A 9 -10.95 13.65 -2.86
CA TRP A 9 -10.35 13.67 -1.53
C TRP A 9 -11.10 14.61 -0.59
N ARG A 10 -11.38 14.11 0.61
CA ARG A 10 -12.03 14.86 1.68
C ARG A 10 -11.09 15.01 2.86
N TYR A 11 -11.01 16.22 3.39
CA TYR A 11 -10.44 16.47 4.72
C TYR A 11 -11.55 16.25 5.74
N VAL A 12 -11.32 15.33 6.68
CA VAL A 12 -12.27 14.99 7.74
C VAL A 12 -11.57 15.18 9.08
N ASP A 13 -11.98 16.21 9.81
CA ASP A 13 -11.41 16.51 11.12
C ASP A 13 -11.67 15.35 12.08
N GLY A 14 -10.63 14.95 12.82
CA GLY A 14 -10.70 13.83 13.76
C GLY A 14 -10.66 12.44 13.12
N ALA A 15 -10.55 12.32 11.78
CA ALA A 15 -10.29 11.04 11.16
C ALA A 15 -8.92 10.50 11.60
N CYS A 16 -8.90 9.26 12.08
CA CYS A 16 -7.71 8.60 12.59
C CYS A 16 -7.88 7.07 12.51
N TRP A 17 -6.87 6.33 12.88
CA TRP A 17 -6.90 4.86 12.81
C TRP A 17 -8.02 4.19 13.63
N ARG A 18 -8.54 4.84 14.69
CA ARG A 18 -9.69 4.35 15.48
C ARG A 18 -11.03 4.78 14.93
N ALA A 19 -11.06 5.90 14.19
CA ALA A 19 -12.24 6.52 13.63
C ALA A 19 -11.96 6.94 12.17
N PRO A 20 -11.85 5.98 11.23
CA PRO A 20 -11.31 6.23 9.89
C PRO A 20 -12.13 7.21 9.04
N GLU A 21 -13.42 7.28 9.23
CA GLU A 21 -14.32 8.23 8.52
C GLU A 21 -14.67 9.47 9.36
N GLY A 22 -13.98 9.69 10.48
CA GLY A 22 -14.19 10.80 11.42
C GLY A 22 -14.76 10.36 12.76
N PRO A 23 -15.01 11.29 13.69
CA PRO A 23 -15.32 11.03 15.10
C PRO A 23 -16.49 10.08 15.36
N ASP A 24 -17.46 10.04 14.45
CA ASP A 24 -18.65 9.18 14.56
C ASP A 24 -18.46 7.78 13.98
N SER A 25 -17.25 7.44 13.52
CA SER A 25 -16.89 6.13 12.98
C SER A 25 -16.06 5.32 13.97
N ASN A 26 -16.00 4.01 13.74
CA ASN A 26 -15.17 3.08 14.52
C ASN A 26 -14.67 1.92 13.65
N VAL A 27 -13.83 1.07 14.23
CA VAL A 27 -13.23 -0.11 13.58
C VAL A 27 -13.80 -1.44 14.09
N ASP A 28 -14.87 -1.44 14.86
CA ASP A 28 -15.40 -2.63 15.55
C ASP A 28 -15.73 -3.79 14.60
N ARG A 29 -16.19 -3.48 13.39
CA ARG A 29 -16.50 -4.44 12.33
C ARG A 29 -15.37 -4.67 11.32
N ARG A 30 -14.18 -4.10 11.58
CA ARG A 30 -13.03 -4.10 10.66
C ARG A 30 -11.74 -4.55 11.35
N GLN A 31 -11.85 -5.43 12.35
CA GLN A 31 -10.70 -5.91 13.13
C GLN A 31 -9.68 -6.71 12.28
N ASN A 32 -10.11 -7.29 11.17
CA ASN A 32 -9.28 -8.00 10.21
C ASN A 32 -8.93 -7.17 8.96
N HIS A 33 -9.27 -5.87 8.94
CA HIS A 33 -8.83 -4.95 7.90
C HIS A 33 -7.45 -4.35 8.21
N PRO A 34 -6.72 -3.84 7.20
CA PRO A 34 -5.50 -3.12 7.47
C PRO A 34 -5.79 -1.85 8.27
N VAL A 35 -4.90 -1.49 9.17
CA VAL A 35 -4.93 -0.18 9.83
C VAL A 35 -4.70 0.91 8.78
N THR A 36 -5.44 2.02 8.90
CA THR A 36 -5.33 3.18 8.01
C THR A 36 -5.08 4.46 8.80
N HIS A 37 -4.92 5.60 8.11
CA HIS A 37 -4.54 6.88 8.74
C HIS A 37 -3.26 6.81 9.57
N ILE A 38 -2.28 6.06 9.08
CA ILE A 38 -0.97 5.85 9.70
C ILE A 38 0.07 6.68 8.95
N ALA A 39 0.74 7.60 9.67
CA ALA A 39 1.94 8.25 9.19
C ALA A 39 3.15 7.30 9.34
N TRP A 40 4.25 7.59 8.65
CA TRP A 40 5.46 6.78 8.74
C TRP A 40 5.98 6.70 10.18
N TYR A 41 5.92 7.80 10.92
CA TYR A 41 6.35 7.84 12.32
C TYR A 41 5.48 6.98 13.25
N ASP A 42 4.18 6.86 12.96
CA ASP A 42 3.28 5.98 13.72
C ASP A 42 3.64 4.51 13.48
N ALA A 43 3.93 4.15 12.22
CA ALA A 43 4.38 2.80 11.86
C ALA A 43 5.71 2.47 12.56
N ILE A 44 6.67 3.40 12.62
CA ILE A 44 7.93 3.23 13.35
C ILE A 44 7.68 3.08 14.87
N ALA A 45 6.75 3.85 15.43
CA ALA A 45 6.42 3.72 16.86
C ALA A 45 5.85 2.33 17.17
N TYR A 46 4.94 1.83 16.32
CA TYR A 46 4.44 0.46 16.42
C TYR A 46 5.55 -0.58 16.30
N CYS A 47 6.43 -0.44 15.33
CA CYS A 47 7.56 -1.35 15.14
C CYS A 47 8.47 -1.42 16.37
N LYS A 48 8.79 -0.28 16.98
CA LYS A 48 9.57 -0.22 18.21
C LYS A 48 8.88 -0.91 19.38
N TRP A 49 7.58 -0.71 19.52
CA TRP A 49 6.79 -1.34 20.58
C TRP A 49 6.71 -2.86 20.41
N SER A 50 6.55 -3.35 19.19
CA SER A 50 6.37 -4.79 18.87
C SER A 50 7.69 -5.56 18.75
N GLY A 51 8.85 -4.89 18.78
CA GLY A 51 10.15 -5.52 18.48
C GLY A 51 10.35 -5.90 17.03
N LEU A 52 9.60 -5.26 16.11
CA LEU A 52 9.65 -5.48 14.68
C LEU A 52 10.18 -4.24 13.96
N ARG A 53 10.23 -4.26 12.63
CA ARG A 53 10.60 -3.14 11.79
C ARG A 53 9.73 -3.02 10.56
N LEU A 54 9.78 -1.89 9.87
CA LEU A 54 9.29 -1.81 8.49
C LEU A 54 10.23 -2.60 7.57
N PRO A 55 9.70 -3.25 6.51
CA PRO A 55 10.53 -3.83 5.48
C PRO A 55 11.27 -2.72 4.72
N PHE A 56 12.50 -2.99 4.25
CA PHE A 56 13.12 -2.16 3.23
C PHE A 56 12.38 -2.30 1.90
N GLU A 57 12.50 -1.31 1.03
CA GLU A 57 11.81 -1.32 -0.26
C GLU A 57 12.14 -2.57 -1.09
N ALA A 58 13.41 -2.99 -1.09
CA ALA A 58 13.86 -4.18 -1.80
C ALA A 58 13.28 -5.47 -1.22
N GLU A 59 13.19 -5.58 0.11
CA GLU A 59 12.54 -6.71 0.79
C GLU A 59 11.05 -6.77 0.45
N TRP A 60 10.38 -5.62 0.51
CA TRP A 60 8.96 -5.51 0.16
C TRP A 60 8.72 -5.98 -1.29
N GLU A 61 9.53 -5.50 -2.25
CA GLU A 61 9.37 -5.87 -3.66
C GLU A 61 9.68 -7.35 -3.90
N PHE A 62 10.72 -7.89 -3.27
CA PHE A 62 11.04 -9.32 -3.32
C PHE A 62 9.87 -10.16 -2.77
N ALA A 63 9.35 -9.78 -1.62
CA ALA A 63 8.20 -10.42 -0.98
C ALA A 63 6.94 -10.34 -1.87
N ALA A 64 6.66 -9.17 -2.47
CA ALA A 64 5.52 -8.96 -3.36
C ALA A 64 5.60 -9.83 -4.63
N ARG A 65 6.78 -10.08 -5.14
CA ARG A 65 6.97 -10.93 -6.33
C ARG A 65 6.63 -12.40 -6.11
N GLY A 66 6.65 -12.89 -4.88
CA GLY A 66 6.27 -14.26 -4.55
C GLY A 66 7.00 -15.33 -5.35
N GLY A 67 8.29 -15.09 -5.70
CA GLY A 67 9.10 -15.99 -6.53
C GLY A 67 8.97 -15.74 -8.05
N LEU A 68 8.07 -14.86 -8.50
CA LEU A 68 7.89 -14.59 -9.93
C LEU A 68 8.86 -13.52 -10.43
N SER A 69 9.61 -13.83 -11.50
CA SER A 69 10.50 -12.89 -12.16
C SER A 69 9.78 -12.10 -13.27
N ARG A 70 10.05 -10.78 -13.33
CA ARG A 70 9.58 -9.88 -14.41
C ARG A 70 8.07 -9.87 -14.64
N LYS A 71 7.28 -10.15 -13.61
CA LYS A 71 5.82 -10.03 -13.66
C LYS A 71 5.35 -8.68 -13.11
N LYS A 72 4.19 -8.23 -13.59
CA LYS A 72 3.57 -6.96 -13.15
C LYS A 72 2.92 -7.09 -11.78
N PHE A 73 2.29 -8.24 -11.52
CA PHE A 73 1.51 -8.51 -10.32
C PHE A 73 2.07 -9.73 -9.58
N PRO A 74 1.71 -9.91 -8.30
CA PRO A 74 2.09 -11.09 -7.51
C PRO A 74 1.68 -12.44 -8.12
N TRP A 75 0.72 -12.45 -9.04
CA TRP A 75 0.18 -13.65 -9.73
C TRP A 75 0.52 -13.72 -11.22
N GLY A 76 1.16 -12.71 -11.82
CA GLY A 76 1.52 -12.73 -13.23
C GLY A 76 1.37 -11.39 -13.94
N ASN A 77 0.86 -11.38 -15.18
CA ASN A 77 0.76 -10.18 -16.00
C ASN A 77 -0.67 -9.71 -16.30
N GLN A 78 -1.68 -10.55 -16.07
CA GLN A 78 -3.08 -10.18 -16.30
C GLN A 78 -3.65 -9.54 -15.04
N LEU A 79 -4.33 -8.40 -15.17
CA LEU A 79 -4.95 -7.70 -14.06
C LEU A 79 -6.07 -8.54 -13.42
N VAL A 80 -6.95 -9.11 -14.26
CA VAL A 80 -8.10 -9.93 -13.87
C VAL A 80 -7.99 -11.28 -14.62
N PRO A 81 -7.16 -12.23 -14.13
CA PRO A 81 -6.99 -13.52 -14.77
C PRO A 81 -8.29 -14.32 -14.68
N LYS A 82 -8.73 -14.89 -15.83
CA LYS A 82 -9.96 -15.70 -15.92
C LYS A 82 -11.24 -15.02 -15.40
N GLY A 83 -11.27 -13.69 -15.33
CA GLY A 83 -12.39 -12.92 -14.80
C GLY A 83 -12.38 -12.76 -13.27
N GLU A 84 -11.33 -13.20 -12.58
CA GLU A 84 -11.22 -13.12 -11.12
C GLU A 84 -10.41 -11.90 -10.68
N HIS A 85 -10.96 -11.09 -9.78
CA HIS A 85 -10.22 -10.01 -9.12
C HIS A 85 -9.25 -10.61 -8.11
N MET A 86 -7.99 -10.19 -8.21
CA MET A 86 -6.89 -10.72 -7.39
C MET A 86 -6.36 -9.70 -6.38
N MET A 87 -6.98 -8.51 -6.32
CA MET A 87 -6.65 -7.43 -5.39
C MET A 87 -7.81 -6.44 -5.31
N ASN A 88 -7.86 -5.71 -4.20
CA ASN A 88 -8.82 -4.64 -3.99
C ASN A 88 -8.33 -3.34 -4.64
N THR A 89 -9.03 -2.89 -5.67
CA THR A 89 -8.77 -1.64 -6.40
C THR A 89 -10.09 -1.04 -6.87
N TRP A 90 -10.08 0.19 -7.39
CA TRP A 90 -11.27 0.79 -7.98
C TRP A 90 -11.65 0.13 -9.30
N GLN A 91 -12.94 -0.18 -9.48
CA GLN A 91 -13.55 -0.63 -10.73
C GLN A 91 -14.57 0.39 -11.24
N GLY A 92 -14.89 0.35 -12.53
CA GLY A 92 -15.88 1.26 -13.14
C GLY A 92 -15.29 2.58 -13.61
N ASP A 93 -15.97 3.71 -13.38
CA ASP A 93 -15.60 5.05 -13.85
C ASP A 93 -15.03 5.90 -12.71
N PHE A 94 -13.72 5.94 -12.60
CA PHE A 94 -13.06 6.76 -11.58
C PHE A 94 -13.17 8.25 -11.90
N PRO A 95 -13.52 9.11 -10.94
CA PRO A 95 -13.89 8.86 -9.53
C PRO A 95 -15.40 8.83 -9.27
N LYS A 96 -16.24 8.64 -10.30
CA LYS A 96 -17.68 8.84 -10.21
C LYS A 96 -18.43 7.61 -9.74
N LEU A 97 -18.00 6.43 -10.18
CA LEU A 97 -18.68 5.17 -9.90
C LEU A 97 -17.66 4.07 -9.64
N ASN A 98 -17.66 3.51 -8.44
CA ASN A 98 -17.03 2.23 -8.15
C ASN A 98 -18.10 1.14 -8.31
N THR A 99 -17.88 0.18 -9.20
CA THR A 99 -18.80 -0.95 -9.41
C THR A 99 -18.64 -2.04 -8.37
N GLU A 100 -17.56 -1.98 -7.57
CA GLU A 100 -17.27 -2.95 -6.48
C GLU A 100 -17.22 -4.40 -6.97
N ASP A 101 -16.77 -4.62 -8.21
CA ASP A 101 -16.70 -5.95 -8.82
C ASP A 101 -15.75 -6.89 -8.06
N ASP A 102 -14.81 -6.33 -7.28
CA ASP A 102 -13.93 -7.07 -6.37
C ASP A 102 -14.57 -7.35 -4.99
N GLY A 103 -15.77 -6.84 -4.75
CA GLY A 103 -16.56 -7.02 -3.52
C GLY A 103 -16.36 -5.91 -2.48
N TRP A 104 -15.59 -4.84 -2.75
CA TRP A 104 -15.21 -3.85 -1.74
C TRP A 104 -15.26 -2.40 -2.23
N SER A 105 -15.94 -1.54 -1.48
CA SER A 105 -15.96 -0.09 -1.75
C SER A 105 -14.79 0.68 -1.09
N GLY A 106 -14.21 0.12 -0.05
CA GLY A 106 -13.11 0.67 0.73
C GLY A 106 -12.03 -0.38 0.99
N THR A 107 -11.48 -0.44 2.20
CA THR A 107 -10.53 -1.50 2.57
C THR A 107 -11.23 -2.87 2.61
N ALA A 108 -10.50 -3.91 2.23
CA ALA A 108 -10.88 -5.31 2.39
C ALA A 108 -10.14 -5.95 3.57
N PRO A 109 -10.65 -7.05 4.15
CA PRO A 109 -9.89 -7.88 5.08
C PRO A 109 -8.50 -8.26 4.53
N VAL A 110 -7.54 -8.44 5.42
CA VAL A 110 -6.12 -8.65 5.02
C VAL A 110 -5.87 -9.95 4.24
N ASP A 111 -6.82 -10.86 4.24
CA ASP A 111 -6.78 -12.18 3.58
C ASP A 111 -7.86 -12.39 2.51
N SER A 112 -8.50 -11.31 2.02
CA SER A 112 -9.62 -11.38 1.08
C SER A 112 -9.29 -11.95 -0.30
N PHE A 113 -8.02 -11.89 -0.71
CA PHE A 113 -7.57 -12.35 -2.03
C PHE A 113 -6.53 -13.46 -1.88
N PRO A 114 -6.31 -14.28 -2.92
CA PRO A 114 -5.32 -15.35 -2.84
C PRO A 114 -3.92 -14.85 -2.50
N PRO A 115 -3.16 -15.58 -1.66
CA PRO A 115 -1.79 -15.23 -1.35
C PRO A 115 -0.88 -15.43 -2.57
N ASN A 116 0.27 -14.74 -2.57
CA ASN A 116 1.31 -14.98 -3.57
C ASN A 116 2.10 -16.27 -3.28
N GLY A 117 3.10 -16.58 -4.11
CA GLY A 117 3.91 -17.81 -3.97
C GLY A 117 4.72 -17.92 -2.68
N PHE A 118 4.81 -16.85 -1.87
CA PHE A 118 5.43 -16.87 -0.53
C PHE A 118 4.38 -16.88 0.60
N GLY A 119 3.10 -17.06 0.28
CA GLY A 119 2.02 -17.08 1.27
C GLY A 119 1.62 -15.69 1.77
N LEU A 120 2.02 -14.60 1.10
CA LEU A 120 1.72 -13.24 1.51
C LEU A 120 0.47 -12.70 0.81
N PHE A 121 -0.44 -12.15 1.59
CA PHE A 121 -1.70 -11.59 1.13
C PHE A 121 -1.57 -10.09 0.79
N ASN A 122 -2.42 -9.63 -0.12
CA ASN A 122 -2.64 -8.21 -0.45
C ASN A 122 -1.34 -7.41 -0.66
N MET A 123 -0.35 -8.00 -1.34
CA MET A 123 0.89 -7.30 -1.67
C MET A 123 0.67 -6.18 -2.72
N THR A 124 -0.49 -6.16 -3.37
CA THR A 124 -0.94 -5.07 -4.24
C THR A 124 -2.41 -4.77 -4.01
N GLY A 125 -2.83 -3.52 -4.19
CA GLY A 125 -4.18 -3.06 -3.85
C GLY A 125 -4.39 -2.85 -2.35
N ASN A 126 -5.60 -2.73 -1.92
CA ASN A 126 -6.10 -2.50 -0.56
C ASN A 126 -5.60 -1.18 0.05
N VAL A 127 -4.40 -1.14 0.62
CA VAL A 127 -3.79 0.10 1.14
C VAL A 127 -2.35 0.25 0.68
N TRP A 128 -1.92 1.48 0.48
CA TRP A 128 -0.51 1.80 0.35
C TRP A 128 0.25 1.42 1.62
N GLU A 129 1.44 0.87 1.48
CA GLU A 129 2.24 0.40 2.59
C GLU A 129 3.54 1.16 2.72
N TRP A 130 3.79 1.72 3.91
CA TRP A 130 5.05 2.35 4.24
C TRP A 130 6.19 1.33 4.27
N VAL A 131 7.33 1.74 3.73
CA VAL A 131 8.59 1.02 3.87
C VAL A 131 9.65 1.88 4.55
N GLN A 132 10.78 1.28 4.93
CA GLN A 132 11.83 1.93 5.72
C GLN A 132 12.54 3.05 4.96
N ASP A 133 12.68 2.92 3.62
CA ASP A 133 13.58 3.71 2.81
C ASP A 133 13.12 5.16 2.62
N PHE A 134 14.10 6.06 2.49
CA PHE A 134 13.86 7.37 1.90
C PHE A 134 13.63 7.26 0.40
N TYR A 135 12.77 8.13 -0.12
CA TYR A 135 12.56 8.22 -1.55
C TYR A 135 13.77 8.89 -2.23
N GLY A 136 14.30 8.22 -3.23
CA GLY A 136 15.38 8.72 -4.08
C GLY A 136 15.26 8.18 -5.50
N PRO A 137 16.04 8.75 -6.44
CA PRO A 137 16.10 8.24 -7.81
C PRO A 137 16.46 6.75 -7.79
N ARG A 138 15.77 5.95 -8.61
CA ARG A 138 16.20 4.56 -8.82
C ARG A 138 17.56 4.57 -9.52
N SER A 139 18.61 4.20 -8.81
CA SER A 139 19.96 4.08 -9.35
C SER A 139 20.18 2.77 -10.14
N HIS A 140 19.13 2.21 -10.72
CA HIS A 140 19.17 0.91 -11.41
C HIS A 140 20.11 0.87 -12.63
N GLN A 141 20.57 2.02 -13.09
CA GLN A 141 21.30 2.08 -14.36
C GLN A 141 22.82 1.91 -14.23
N LYS A 142 23.41 1.86 -13.03
CA LYS A 142 24.88 1.91 -12.90
C LYS A 142 25.52 1.11 -11.76
N ARG A 143 24.79 0.26 -11.03
CA ARG A 143 25.39 -0.48 -9.91
C ARG A 143 25.47 -1.98 -10.20
N LEU A 144 26.57 -2.56 -9.81
CA LEU A 144 26.69 -3.99 -9.57
C LEU A 144 25.57 -4.42 -8.63
N PRO A 145 25.11 -5.69 -8.72
CA PRO A 145 24.11 -6.20 -7.77
C PRO A 145 24.56 -5.91 -6.35
N GLU A 146 23.77 -5.09 -5.64
CA GLU A 146 23.99 -4.77 -4.23
C GLU A 146 23.22 -5.80 -3.40
N ARG A 147 23.89 -6.35 -2.39
CA ARG A 147 23.25 -7.24 -1.43
C ARG A 147 22.49 -6.40 -0.41
N ASP A 148 21.21 -6.74 -0.19
CA ASP A 148 20.33 -6.10 0.80
C ASP A 148 20.31 -4.55 0.69
N PRO A 149 19.94 -3.98 -0.47
CA PRO A 149 19.99 -2.54 -0.67
C PRO A 149 18.99 -1.81 0.22
N LYS A 150 19.41 -0.71 0.84
CA LYS A 150 18.63 0.09 1.81
C LYS A 150 18.17 1.46 1.30
N GLY A 151 18.38 1.76 0.02
CA GLY A 151 18.07 3.07 -0.53
C GLY A 151 19.00 4.20 -0.04
N PRO A 152 18.63 5.47 -0.24
CA PRO A 152 19.42 6.62 0.20
C PRO A 152 19.46 6.74 1.73
N ASP A 153 20.60 7.20 2.28
CA ASP A 153 20.75 7.45 3.73
C ASP A 153 19.96 8.66 4.22
N GLN A 154 19.58 9.58 3.32
CA GLN A 154 18.89 10.82 3.64
C GLN A 154 17.83 11.15 2.59
N GLY A 155 16.81 11.88 3.02
CA GLY A 155 15.72 12.37 2.16
C GLY A 155 14.64 13.05 2.99
N SER A 156 13.77 13.80 2.31
CA SER A 156 12.59 14.44 2.94
C SER A 156 11.32 13.61 2.85
N GLN A 157 11.29 12.61 1.96
CA GLN A 157 10.11 11.78 1.72
C GLN A 157 10.45 10.31 1.94
N ARG A 158 9.45 9.56 2.38
CA ARG A 158 9.48 8.10 2.51
C ARG A 158 8.76 7.45 1.34
N ILE A 159 8.96 6.15 1.16
CA ILE A 159 8.34 5.39 0.08
C ILE A 159 7.09 4.69 0.58
N GLN A 160 6.07 4.69 -0.27
CA GLN A 160 4.93 3.78 -0.15
C GLN A 160 4.87 2.85 -1.37
N ARG A 161 4.39 1.63 -1.13
CA ARG A 161 4.34 0.51 -2.08
C ARG A 161 2.94 -0.09 -2.14
N GLY A 162 2.65 -0.82 -3.23
CA GLY A 162 1.49 -1.71 -3.34
C GLY A 162 0.27 -1.12 -4.04
N GLY A 163 0.04 0.17 -3.99
CA GLY A 163 -1.23 0.76 -4.44
C GLY A 163 -2.33 0.63 -3.38
N SER A 164 -3.55 1.03 -3.71
CA SER A 164 -4.67 0.98 -2.78
C SER A 164 -6.00 0.74 -3.49
N TYR A 165 -7.08 0.58 -2.74
CA TYR A 165 -8.45 0.47 -3.22
C TYR A 165 -8.92 1.67 -4.07
N LEU A 166 -8.23 2.82 -3.98
CA LEU A 166 -8.50 4.00 -4.82
C LEU A 166 -7.72 4.00 -6.14
N CYS A 167 -6.86 3.02 -6.36
CA CYS A 167 -6.06 2.96 -7.59
C CYS A 167 -6.90 2.42 -8.76
N HIS A 168 -6.87 3.18 -9.87
CA HIS A 168 -7.51 2.82 -11.13
C HIS A 168 -6.59 3.17 -12.29
N LYS A 169 -6.68 2.45 -13.40
CA LYS A 169 -5.84 2.62 -14.60
C LYS A 169 -5.84 4.05 -15.19
N SER A 170 -6.92 4.80 -14.98
CA SER A 170 -7.05 6.18 -15.45
C SER A 170 -6.51 7.23 -14.48
N TYR A 171 -6.23 6.87 -13.23
CA TYR A 171 -5.81 7.83 -12.19
C TYR A 171 -4.48 7.45 -11.52
N CYS A 172 -4.44 6.29 -10.91
CA CYS A 172 -3.29 5.80 -10.16
C CYS A 172 -2.96 4.38 -10.60
N ASP A 173 -2.34 4.21 -11.76
CA ASP A 173 -1.91 2.90 -12.26
C ASP A 173 -0.64 2.42 -11.54
N ARG A 174 -0.69 2.34 -10.19
CA ARG A 174 0.48 2.04 -9.34
C ARG A 174 0.29 0.84 -8.42
N TYR A 175 -0.60 -0.08 -8.75
CA TYR A 175 -0.82 -1.36 -8.10
C TYR A 175 0.05 -2.49 -8.70
N HIS A 176 1.23 -2.16 -9.20
CA HIS A 176 2.20 -3.13 -9.73
C HIS A 176 3.31 -3.38 -8.69
N VAL A 177 3.87 -4.60 -8.67
CA VAL A 177 4.93 -4.97 -7.71
C VAL A 177 6.15 -4.05 -7.76
N HIS A 178 6.40 -3.37 -8.88
CA HIS A 178 7.53 -2.44 -9.04
C HIS A 178 7.16 -0.97 -8.78
N SER A 179 5.88 -0.66 -8.58
CA SER A 179 5.42 0.73 -8.40
C SER A 179 5.78 1.27 -7.02
N ARG A 180 6.08 2.55 -6.98
CA ARG A 180 6.46 3.27 -5.77
C ARG A 180 5.99 4.72 -5.85
N ILE A 181 5.68 5.31 -4.72
CA ILE A 181 5.38 6.74 -4.62
C ILE A 181 6.17 7.37 -3.47
N PRO A 182 6.56 8.66 -3.62
CA PRO A 182 7.03 9.45 -2.49
C PRO A 182 5.85 9.92 -1.65
N SER A 183 6.04 9.98 -0.34
CA SER A 183 5.09 10.61 0.57
C SER A 183 5.82 11.27 1.72
N ASP A 184 5.29 12.40 2.19
CA ASP A 184 5.78 13.05 3.40
C ASP A 184 5.58 12.10 4.59
N PRO A 185 6.59 11.89 5.46
CA PRO A 185 6.49 10.96 6.58
C PRO A 185 5.45 11.34 7.64
N THR A 186 4.95 12.57 7.59
CA THR A 186 3.86 13.05 8.47
C THR A 186 2.47 12.87 7.87
N ASN A 187 2.36 12.57 6.58
CA ASN A 187 1.07 12.34 5.92
C ASN A 187 0.43 11.05 6.39
N SER A 188 -0.87 11.12 6.62
CA SER A 188 -1.73 9.97 6.86
C SER A 188 -2.98 10.06 5.99
N ALA A 189 -3.53 8.93 5.58
CA ALA A 189 -4.73 8.87 4.76
C ALA A 189 -5.50 7.56 4.96
N GLY A 190 -6.80 7.57 4.65
CA GLY A 190 -7.66 6.40 4.77
C GLY A 190 -7.31 5.23 3.85
N HIS A 191 -6.29 5.36 3.01
CA HIS A 191 -5.78 4.33 2.12
C HIS A 191 -4.29 4.03 2.31
N SER A 192 -3.71 4.49 3.45
CA SER A 192 -2.29 4.29 3.79
C SER A 192 -2.15 3.57 5.13
N GLY A 193 -1.43 2.48 5.11
CA GLY A 193 -1.11 1.63 6.24
C GLY A 193 0.33 1.10 6.15
N PHE A 194 0.60 -0.07 6.70
CA PHE A 194 1.93 -0.69 6.68
C PHE A 194 1.84 -2.19 6.97
N ARG A 195 2.93 -2.88 6.67
CA ARG A 195 3.24 -4.23 7.18
C ARG A 195 4.58 -4.22 7.88
N VAL A 196 4.85 -5.25 8.65
CA VAL A 196 6.08 -5.37 9.43
C VAL A 196 6.95 -6.52 8.95
N ALA A 197 8.23 -6.44 9.24
CA ALA A 197 9.22 -7.48 9.08
C ALA A 197 9.91 -7.75 10.42
N GLY A 198 10.33 -9.00 10.66
CA GLY A 198 11.16 -9.40 11.78
C GLY A 198 12.54 -9.83 11.28
N ASP A 199 13.57 -9.58 12.05
CA ASP A 199 14.89 -10.19 11.85
C ASP A 199 14.89 -11.56 12.57
N GLN A 200 15.44 -12.55 11.89
CA GLN A 200 15.62 -13.91 12.45
C GLN A 200 16.94 -13.98 13.23
#